data_edb27a720d6c9e92ad7191c84d5e30d3
#
_entry.id   edb27a720d6c9e92ad7191c84d5e30d3
#
_cell.length_a   1.000
_cell.length_b   1.000
_cell.length_c   1.000
_cell.angle_alpha   90.00
_cell.angle_beta   90.00
_cell.angle_gamma   90.00
#
_symmetry.space_group_name_H-M   'P 1'
#
loop_
_entity.id
_entity.type
_entity.pdbx_description
1 polymer ?
#
loop_
_entity_poly.entity_id
_entity_poly.type
_entity_poly.pdbx_seq_one_letter_code
_entity_poly.pdbx_strand_id
1 'polypeptide(L)'
;ALDVDPIESAKTKERLNRLGYGEDILTVMLQIFANIDLVAEQAGKFDFVLADLGVSSMQIDNPERGFSYKNEGPLDLRMNPQKGTSAAERLREVSQEELRGMLIENSDEPYADEIAKAVVSRLKRGQKIETTTQLKNVIEETLAFLPASERKEAVKKSCQRTFQALRIDVNSEFEVLYDFLEKLPDVLAPGGRVAILTFHSGEDRLVKKSFKRLKKEGIYQEISEEVIRPSVEECARNSRARSTKMRWAIKA
;
A
#
# COMPACT_ATOMS: atom_id res chain seq x y z
N ALA A 1 -12.68 8.42 -11.06
CA ALA A 1 -11.70 7.50 -10.47
C ALA A 1 -10.33 8.15 -10.42
N LEU A 2 -9.55 7.87 -9.36
CA LEU A 2 -8.19 8.39 -9.17
C LEU A 2 -7.21 7.22 -9.16
N ASP A 3 -6.08 7.37 -9.85
CA ASP A 3 -4.97 6.42 -9.81
C ASP A 3 -3.66 7.21 -9.95
N VAL A 4 -2.63 6.79 -9.22
CA VAL A 4 -1.30 7.41 -9.26
C VAL A 4 -0.39 6.77 -10.30
N ASP A 5 -0.73 5.54 -10.75
CA ASP A 5 0.03 4.79 -11.74
C ASP A 5 -0.34 5.21 -13.17
N PRO A 6 0.56 5.87 -13.92
CA PRO A 6 0.24 6.33 -15.27
C PRO A 6 0.00 5.18 -16.25
N ILE A 7 0.62 4.02 -16.01
CA ILE A 7 0.53 2.84 -16.89
C ILE A 7 -0.83 2.17 -16.70
N GLU A 8 -1.22 1.89 -15.45
CA GLU A 8 -2.47 1.19 -15.15
C GLU A 8 -3.68 2.12 -15.33
N SER A 9 -3.55 3.42 -15.05
CA SER A 9 -4.58 4.42 -15.34
C SER A 9 -4.92 4.49 -16.83
N ALA A 10 -3.91 4.54 -17.70
CA ALA A 10 -4.11 4.57 -19.16
C ALA A 10 -4.82 3.30 -19.66
N LYS A 11 -4.37 2.13 -19.22
CA LYS A 11 -5.00 0.84 -19.58
C LYS A 11 -6.46 0.75 -19.10
N THR A 12 -6.71 1.25 -17.90
CA THR A 12 -8.06 1.26 -17.32
C THR A 12 -8.99 2.16 -18.11
N LYS A 13 -8.55 3.38 -18.45
CA LYS A 13 -9.31 4.31 -19.28
C LYS A 13 -9.64 3.70 -20.64
N GLU A 14 -8.65 3.11 -21.32
CA GLU A 14 -8.86 2.46 -22.62
C GLU A 14 -9.87 1.30 -22.53
N ARG A 15 -9.70 0.43 -21.55
CA ARG A 15 -10.61 -0.73 -21.34
C ARG A 15 -12.04 -0.28 -21.09
N LEU A 16 -12.27 0.72 -20.26
CA LEU A 16 -13.59 1.20 -19.91
C LEU A 16 -14.26 1.93 -21.09
N ASN A 17 -13.50 2.70 -21.85
CA ASN A 17 -14.00 3.31 -23.09
C ASN A 17 -14.47 2.27 -24.09
N ARG A 18 -13.74 1.15 -24.27
CA ARG A 18 -14.18 0.05 -25.15
C ARG A 18 -15.46 -0.62 -24.66
N LEU A 19 -15.76 -0.57 -23.37
CA LEU A 19 -17.00 -1.10 -22.78
C LEU A 19 -18.15 -0.10 -22.81
N GLY A 20 -17.96 1.08 -23.40
CA GLY A 20 -18.99 2.11 -23.52
C GLY A 20 -19.07 3.09 -22.35
N TYR A 21 -18.12 3.03 -21.40
CA TYR A 21 -18.03 3.99 -20.30
C TYR A 21 -17.11 5.15 -20.72
N GLY A 22 -17.66 6.11 -21.46
CA GLY A 22 -16.99 7.33 -21.89
C GLY A 22 -16.82 8.36 -20.76
N GLU A 23 -16.21 9.49 -21.09
CA GLU A 23 -15.90 10.55 -20.10
C GLU A 23 -17.18 11.22 -19.52
N ASP A 24 -18.31 11.09 -20.20
CA ASP A 24 -19.64 11.49 -19.74
C ASP A 24 -20.15 10.62 -18.56
N ILE A 25 -19.65 9.39 -18.44
CA ILE A 25 -20.01 8.43 -17.38
C ILE A 25 -18.90 8.30 -16.35
N LEU A 26 -17.64 8.21 -16.81
CA LEU A 26 -16.48 7.94 -15.96
C LEU A 26 -15.27 8.80 -16.36
N THR A 27 -14.86 9.67 -15.46
CA THR A 27 -13.58 10.39 -15.55
C THR A 27 -12.49 9.65 -14.79
N VAL A 28 -11.40 9.27 -15.46
CA VAL A 28 -10.19 8.68 -14.85
C VAL A 28 -9.11 9.75 -14.81
N MET A 29 -8.66 10.10 -13.61
CA MET A 29 -7.65 11.13 -13.37
C MET A 29 -6.37 10.53 -12.85
N LEU A 30 -5.22 10.90 -13.44
CA LEU A 30 -3.90 10.56 -12.93
C LEU A 30 -3.58 11.47 -11.74
N GLN A 31 -4.03 11.08 -10.56
CA GLN A 31 -3.94 11.89 -9.35
C GLN A 31 -3.78 10.99 -8.12
N ILE A 32 -3.01 11.48 -7.14
CA ILE A 32 -2.94 10.84 -5.82
C ILE A 32 -4.25 11.08 -5.06
N PHE A 33 -4.77 10.06 -4.40
CA PHE A 33 -6.07 10.15 -3.74
C PHE A 33 -6.11 11.12 -2.54
N ALA A 34 -4.95 11.47 -1.96
CA ALA A 34 -4.84 12.54 -0.95
C ALA A 34 -5.26 13.93 -1.48
N ASN A 35 -5.31 14.11 -2.80
CA ASN A 35 -5.77 15.34 -3.44
C ASN A 35 -7.28 15.31 -3.79
N ILE A 36 -8.06 14.51 -3.06
CA ILE A 36 -9.51 14.38 -3.28
C ILE A 36 -10.27 15.71 -3.11
N ASP A 37 -9.74 16.61 -2.29
CA ASP A 37 -10.23 17.97 -2.13
C ASP A 37 -10.22 18.76 -3.44
N LEU A 38 -9.11 18.71 -4.20
CA LEU A 38 -9.00 19.37 -5.51
C LEU A 38 -9.97 18.76 -6.54
N VAL A 39 -10.26 17.47 -6.43
CA VAL A 39 -11.25 16.82 -7.29
C VAL A 39 -12.66 17.26 -6.91
N ALA A 40 -12.97 17.39 -5.62
CA ALA A 40 -14.26 17.87 -5.13
C ALA A 40 -14.52 19.34 -5.49
N GLU A 41 -13.49 20.18 -5.58
CA GLU A 41 -13.62 21.57 -6.08
C GLU A 41 -14.16 21.62 -7.52
N GLN A 42 -13.83 20.64 -8.34
CA GLN A 42 -14.25 20.55 -9.73
C GLN A 42 -15.57 19.78 -9.90
N ALA A 43 -15.75 18.69 -9.18
CA ALA A 43 -16.87 17.74 -9.36
C ALA A 43 -18.02 17.96 -8.37
N GLY A 44 -17.83 18.77 -7.32
CA GLY A 44 -18.75 18.89 -6.19
C GLY A 44 -18.52 17.80 -5.15
N LYS A 45 -19.34 17.79 -4.11
CA LYS A 45 -19.26 16.78 -3.03
C LYS A 45 -19.74 15.42 -3.52
N PHE A 46 -19.18 14.36 -2.92
CA PHE A 46 -19.45 12.99 -3.30
C PHE A 46 -20.52 12.34 -2.42
N ASP A 47 -21.46 11.64 -3.04
CA ASP A 47 -22.43 10.79 -2.35
C ASP A 47 -21.82 9.47 -1.88
N PHE A 48 -20.78 9.01 -2.61
CA PHE A 48 -20.06 7.79 -2.28
C PHE A 48 -18.59 7.87 -2.68
N VAL A 49 -17.72 7.44 -1.76
CA VAL A 49 -16.27 7.28 -2.00
C VAL A 49 -15.89 5.83 -1.71
N LEU A 50 -15.27 5.16 -2.68
CA LEU A 50 -14.63 3.86 -2.48
C LEU A 50 -13.11 4.03 -2.62
N ALA A 51 -12.37 3.64 -1.60
CA ALA A 51 -10.92 3.57 -1.64
C ALA A 51 -10.47 2.10 -1.52
N ASP A 52 -9.85 1.59 -2.60
CA ASP A 52 -9.21 0.27 -2.65
C ASP A 52 -7.71 0.49 -2.58
N LEU A 53 -7.12 0.32 -1.38
CA LEU A 53 -5.74 0.71 -1.12
C LEU A 53 -4.73 -0.34 -1.59
N GLY A 54 -3.48 0.05 -1.61
CA GLY A 54 -2.35 -0.82 -1.97
C GLY A 54 -2.14 -0.96 -3.48
N VAL A 55 -1.50 -2.05 -3.88
CA VAL A 55 -1.11 -2.33 -5.26
C VAL A 55 -2.00 -3.37 -5.92
N SER A 56 -2.27 -3.19 -7.20
CA SER A 56 -3.07 -4.11 -8.00
C SER A 56 -2.35 -5.44 -8.27
N SER A 57 -3.13 -6.47 -8.58
CA SER A 57 -2.57 -7.75 -9.03
C SER A 57 -1.67 -7.61 -10.26
N MET A 58 -2.02 -6.72 -11.18
CA MET A 58 -1.25 -6.47 -12.41
C MET A 58 0.12 -5.87 -12.10
N GLN A 59 0.20 -4.98 -11.11
CA GLN A 59 1.47 -4.42 -10.64
C GLN A 59 2.33 -5.48 -9.94
N ILE A 60 1.74 -6.34 -9.09
CA ILE A 60 2.46 -7.41 -8.37
C ILE A 60 2.99 -8.47 -9.35
N ASP A 61 2.21 -8.80 -10.38
CA ASP A 61 2.55 -9.85 -11.35
C ASP A 61 3.55 -9.37 -12.43
N ASN A 62 3.81 -8.07 -12.51
CA ASN A 62 4.82 -7.51 -13.40
C ASN A 62 6.20 -7.44 -12.70
N PRO A 63 7.19 -8.28 -13.08
CA PRO A 63 8.50 -8.28 -12.44
C PRO A 63 9.24 -6.94 -12.54
N GLU A 64 9.03 -6.18 -13.62
CA GLU A 64 9.67 -4.87 -13.85
C GLU A 64 9.26 -3.79 -12.83
N ARG A 65 8.21 -4.04 -12.04
CA ARG A 65 7.75 -3.13 -10.99
C ARG A 65 8.37 -3.43 -9.61
N GLY A 66 8.96 -4.60 -9.43
CA GLY A 66 9.67 -5.02 -8.21
C GLY A 66 8.78 -5.32 -7.00
N PHE A 67 7.45 -5.35 -7.12
CA PHE A 67 6.55 -5.59 -5.99
C PHE A 67 6.58 -7.01 -5.44
N SER A 68 7.17 -7.96 -6.16
CA SER A 68 7.23 -9.36 -5.75
C SER A 68 8.67 -9.86 -5.66
N TYR A 69 9.04 -10.44 -4.52
CA TYR A 69 10.33 -11.13 -4.35
C TYR A 69 10.39 -12.54 -4.97
N LYS A 70 9.29 -13.00 -5.60
CA LYS A 70 9.21 -14.34 -6.21
C LYS A 70 9.92 -14.42 -7.55
N ASN A 71 9.90 -13.34 -8.30
CA ASN A 71 10.53 -13.20 -9.60
C ASN A 71 11.63 -12.15 -9.51
N GLU A 72 12.68 -12.33 -10.29
CA GLU A 72 13.72 -11.31 -10.42
C GLU A 72 13.19 -10.11 -11.20
N GLY A 73 13.51 -8.93 -10.74
CA GLY A 73 13.19 -7.65 -11.35
C GLY A 73 13.91 -6.52 -10.61
N PRO A 74 13.89 -5.30 -11.13
CA PRO A 74 14.46 -4.14 -10.45
C PRO A 74 13.77 -3.94 -9.10
N LEU A 75 14.52 -3.56 -8.07
CA LEU A 75 13.99 -3.23 -6.75
C LEU A 75 13.44 -1.80 -6.78
N ASP A 76 12.33 -1.58 -7.49
CA ASP A 76 11.71 -0.27 -7.69
C ASP A 76 10.69 0.07 -6.61
N LEU A 77 9.57 -0.65 -6.52
CA LEU A 77 8.45 -0.51 -5.59
C LEU A 77 7.67 0.80 -5.68
N ARG A 78 7.94 1.69 -6.64
CA ARG A 78 7.15 2.92 -6.83
C ARG A 78 5.81 2.62 -7.49
N MET A 79 4.73 3.16 -6.98
CA MET A 79 3.41 3.10 -7.63
C MET A 79 3.42 3.94 -8.92
N ASN A 80 4.08 5.11 -8.90
CA ASN A 80 4.37 5.87 -10.10
C ASN A 80 5.87 5.75 -10.47
N PRO A 81 6.24 4.94 -11.47
CA PRO A 81 7.64 4.71 -11.80
C PRO A 81 8.36 5.94 -12.40
N GLN A 82 7.61 6.99 -12.75
CA GLN A 82 8.15 8.22 -13.32
C GLN A 82 8.49 9.28 -12.24
N LYS A 83 8.15 9.02 -10.96
CA LYS A 83 8.33 10.00 -9.87
C LYS A 83 8.96 9.35 -8.64
N GLY A 84 9.73 10.16 -7.90
CA GLY A 84 10.30 9.74 -6.63
C GLY A 84 11.52 8.81 -6.77
N THR A 85 11.99 8.32 -5.64
CA THR A 85 13.18 7.48 -5.48
C THR A 85 12.78 6.02 -5.42
N SER A 86 13.44 5.14 -6.17
CA SER A 86 13.20 3.69 -6.10
C SER A 86 13.66 3.10 -4.76
N ALA A 87 13.16 1.92 -4.42
CA ALA A 87 13.59 1.25 -3.19
C ALA A 87 15.09 0.91 -3.18
N ALA A 88 15.67 0.59 -4.33
CA ALA A 88 17.12 0.37 -4.46
C ALA A 88 17.92 1.64 -4.18
N GLU A 89 17.48 2.79 -4.66
CA GLU A 89 18.10 4.09 -4.39
C GLU A 89 17.92 4.48 -2.92
N ARG A 90 16.70 4.33 -2.38
CA ARG A 90 16.39 4.60 -0.98
C ARG A 90 17.27 3.78 -0.02
N LEU A 91 17.50 2.49 -0.30
CA LEU A 91 18.38 1.65 0.50
C LEU A 91 19.84 2.13 0.53
N ARG A 92 20.34 2.82 -0.52
CA ARG A 92 21.70 3.38 -0.53
C ARG A 92 21.86 4.60 0.36
N GLU A 93 20.79 5.31 0.62
CA GLU A 93 20.79 6.58 1.36
C GLU A 93 20.45 6.39 2.84
N VAL A 94 19.69 5.35 3.17
CA VAL A 94 19.19 5.14 4.55
C VAL A 94 20.30 4.67 5.50
N SER A 95 20.29 5.20 6.72
CA SER A 95 21.09 4.68 7.82
C SER A 95 20.54 3.35 8.34
N GLN A 96 21.36 2.60 9.11
CA GLN A 96 20.90 1.35 9.73
C GLN A 96 19.72 1.59 10.68
N GLU A 97 19.76 2.69 11.43
CA GLU A 97 18.72 3.03 12.41
C GLU A 97 17.39 3.40 11.72
N GLU A 98 17.45 4.19 10.64
CA GLU A 98 16.26 4.50 9.82
C GLU A 98 15.65 3.25 9.20
N LEU A 99 16.47 2.37 8.58
CA LEU A 99 15.97 1.14 7.99
C LEU A 99 15.34 0.23 9.05
N ARG A 100 15.96 0.11 10.22
CA ARG A 100 15.40 -0.61 11.36
C ARG A 100 14.04 -0.04 11.76
N GLY A 101 13.94 1.27 11.95
CA GLY A 101 12.71 1.97 12.29
C GLY A 101 11.62 1.71 11.24
N MET A 102 11.95 1.86 9.96
CA MET A 102 11.06 1.59 8.84
C MET A 102 10.52 0.16 8.86
N LEU A 103 11.37 -0.85 9.09
CA LEU A 103 10.97 -2.25 9.15
C LEU A 103 10.02 -2.55 10.32
N ILE A 104 10.23 -1.92 11.47
CA ILE A 104 9.37 -2.06 12.65
C ILE A 104 8.04 -1.34 12.43
N GLU A 105 8.09 -0.07 12.08
CA GLU A 105 6.90 0.80 12.03
C GLU A 105 5.95 0.44 10.88
N ASN A 106 6.50 0.09 9.71
CA ASN A 106 5.70 -0.17 8.52
C ASN A 106 5.23 -1.63 8.42
N SER A 107 5.89 -2.59 9.09
CA SER A 107 5.55 -4.00 8.87
C SER A 107 5.66 -4.91 10.09
N ASP A 108 5.95 -4.39 11.27
CA ASP A 108 6.15 -5.19 12.48
C ASP A 108 7.20 -6.33 12.26
N GLU A 109 8.33 -6.05 11.56
CA GLU A 109 9.36 -7.06 11.24
C GLU A 109 10.14 -7.45 12.51
N PRO A 110 10.08 -8.72 12.96
CA PRO A 110 10.75 -9.14 14.20
C PRO A 110 12.27 -9.20 14.10
N TYR A 111 12.84 -9.33 12.89
CA TYR A 111 14.29 -9.38 12.62
C TYR A 111 14.79 -8.08 12.01
N ALA A 112 14.15 -6.96 12.37
CA ALA A 112 14.48 -5.65 11.81
C ALA A 112 15.92 -5.24 12.06
N ASP A 113 16.47 -5.52 13.25
CA ASP A 113 17.86 -5.19 13.60
C ASP A 113 18.85 -5.96 12.73
N GLU A 114 18.66 -7.27 12.58
CA GLU A 114 19.54 -8.16 11.82
C GLU A 114 19.47 -7.82 10.32
N ILE A 115 18.29 -7.60 9.78
CA ILE A 115 18.09 -7.29 8.36
C ILE A 115 18.66 -5.90 8.04
N ALA A 116 18.37 -4.88 8.84
CA ALA A 116 18.91 -3.55 8.63
C ALA A 116 20.44 -3.53 8.67
N LYS A 117 21.04 -4.19 9.67
CA LYS A 117 22.50 -4.35 9.78
C LYS A 117 23.09 -5.06 8.56
N ALA A 118 22.47 -6.14 8.11
CA ALA A 118 22.97 -6.93 6.97
C ALA A 118 22.91 -6.13 5.67
N VAL A 119 21.79 -5.44 5.39
CA VAL A 119 21.60 -4.59 4.19
C VAL A 119 22.64 -3.47 4.18
N VAL A 120 22.69 -2.65 5.24
CA VAL A 120 23.59 -1.49 5.28
C VAL A 120 25.07 -1.89 5.27
N SER A 121 25.43 -2.99 5.96
CA SER A 121 26.80 -3.51 5.94
C SER A 121 27.26 -3.93 4.54
N ARG A 122 26.37 -4.55 3.73
CA ARG A 122 26.69 -4.95 2.35
C ARG A 122 26.84 -3.76 1.44
N LEU A 123 25.95 -2.79 1.54
CA LEU A 123 26.02 -1.56 0.75
C LEU A 123 27.30 -0.77 1.05
N LYS A 124 27.69 -0.68 2.33
CA LYS A 124 28.99 -0.04 2.74
C LYS A 124 30.22 -0.78 2.21
N ARG A 125 30.13 -2.07 1.94
CA ARG A 125 31.20 -2.87 1.30
C ARG A 125 31.19 -2.78 -0.23
N GLY A 126 30.33 -1.95 -0.82
CA GLY A 126 30.19 -1.78 -2.27
C GLY A 126 29.38 -2.89 -2.98
N GLN A 127 28.71 -3.77 -2.20
CA GLN A 127 27.80 -4.74 -2.79
C GLN A 127 26.51 -4.05 -3.21
N LYS A 128 25.97 -4.45 -4.37
CA LYS A 128 24.73 -3.88 -4.91
C LYS A 128 23.51 -4.65 -4.41
N ILE A 129 22.45 -3.93 -4.09
CA ILE A 129 21.11 -4.46 -3.83
C ILE A 129 20.15 -3.70 -4.74
N GLU A 130 20.10 -4.10 -6.00
CA GLU A 130 19.36 -3.42 -7.08
C GLU A 130 18.19 -4.26 -7.60
N THR A 131 18.14 -5.56 -7.24
CA THR A 131 17.07 -6.46 -7.65
C THR A 131 16.33 -7.07 -6.48
N THR A 132 15.11 -7.50 -6.75
CA THR A 132 14.25 -8.22 -5.79
C THR A 132 14.93 -9.48 -5.25
N THR A 133 15.62 -10.22 -6.12
CA THR A 133 16.36 -11.44 -5.75
C THR A 133 17.55 -11.12 -4.86
N GLN A 134 18.30 -10.05 -5.12
CA GLN A 134 19.42 -9.64 -4.27
C GLN A 134 18.95 -9.31 -2.85
N LEU A 135 17.88 -8.54 -2.69
CA LEU A 135 17.33 -8.26 -1.37
C LEU A 135 16.83 -9.53 -0.66
N LYS A 136 16.11 -10.40 -1.38
CA LYS A 136 15.68 -11.69 -0.86
C LYS A 136 16.85 -12.51 -0.34
N ASN A 137 17.94 -12.62 -1.10
CA ASN A 137 19.14 -13.38 -0.71
C ASN A 137 19.78 -12.79 0.56
N VAL A 138 19.82 -11.46 0.70
CA VAL A 138 20.26 -10.82 1.95
C VAL A 138 19.45 -11.28 3.14
N ILE A 139 18.13 -11.33 3.02
CA ILE A 139 17.22 -11.77 4.08
C ILE A 139 17.44 -13.25 4.39
N GLU A 140 17.53 -14.12 3.36
CA GLU A 140 17.75 -15.55 3.53
C GLU A 140 19.06 -15.84 4.28
N GLU A 141 20.15 -15.20 3.90
CA GLU A 141 21.46 -15.35 4.55
C GLU A 141 21.45 -14.77 5.98
N THR A 142 20.77 -13.64 6.19
CA THR A 142 20.63 -13.03 7.51
C THR A 142 19.93 -13.96 8.49
N LEU A 143 18.90 -14.70 8.04
CA LEU A 143 18.12 -15.60 8.89
C LEU A 143 18.65 -17.04 8.91
N ALA A 144 19.85 -17.30 8.38
CA ALA A 144 20.46 -18.62 8.34
C ALA A 144 20.72 -19.21 9.74
N PHE A 145 20.78 -18.41 10.78
CA PHE A 145 20.96 -18.84 12.17
C PHE A 145 19.72 -19.55 12.75
N LEU A 146 18.54 -19.37 12.14
CA LEU A 146 17.32 -20.02 12.59
C LEU A 146 17.34 -21.52 12.33
N PRO A 147 16.68 -22.32 13.20
CA PRO A 147 16.51 -23.76 12.98
C PRO A 147 15.88 -24.05 11.61
N ALA A 148 16.31 -25.12 10.95
CA ALA A 148 15.84 -25.48 9.60
C ALA A 148 14.32 -25.65 9.52
N SER A 149 13.68 -26.11 10.59
CA SER A 149 12.21 -26.28 10.69
C SER A 149 11.44 -24.96 10.63
N GLU A 150 12.04 -23.85 11.08
CA GLU A 150 11.38 -22.55 11.18
C GLU A 150 11.82 -21.58 10.06
N ARG A 151 13.06 -21.78 9.56
CA ARG A 151 13.74 -20.84 8.65
C ARG A 151 12.93 -20.53 7.40
N LYS A 152 12.38 -21.53 6.73
CA LYS A 152 11.64 -21.35 5.47
C LYS A 152 10.45 -20.41 5.63
N GLU A 153 9.67 -20.57 6.69
CA GLU A 153 8.51 -19.73 6.93
C GLU A 153 8.92 -18.36 7.45
N ALA A 154 9.95 -18.27 8.30
CA ALA A 154 10.51 -17.00 8.77
C ALA A 154 11.02 -16.15 7.61
N VAL A 155 11.85 -16.71 6.72
CA VAL A 155 12.36 -16.02 5.52
C VAL A 155 11.21 -15.51 4.64
N LYS A 156 10.22 -16.38 4.37
CA LYS A 156 9.05 -15.99 3.57
C LYS A 156 8.32 -14.79 4.18
N LYS A 157 8.07 -14.81 5.50
CA LYS A 157 7.40 -13.70 6.20
C LYS A 157 8.24 -12.45 6.24
N SER A 158 9.53 -12.56 6.51
CA SER A 158 10.45 -11.41 6.54
C SER A 158 10.63 -10.80 5.15
N CYS A 159 10.66 -11.59 4.07
CA CYS A 159 10.61 -11.03 2.72
C CYS A 159 9.32 -10.24 2.49
N GLN A 160 8.16 -10.79 2.84
CA GLN A 160 6.88 -10.09 2.69
C GLN A 160 6.87 -8.75 3.46
N ARG A 161 7.33 -8.76 4.72
CA ARG A 161 7.36 -7.57 5.58
C ARG A 161 8.38 -6.54 5.10
N THR A 162 9.57 -6.97 4.73
CA THR A 162 10.62 -6.06 4.23
C THR A 162 10.19 -5.35 2.95
N PHE A 163 9.61 -6.09 1.99
CA PHE A 163 9.07 -5.51 0.75
C PHE A 163 7.89 -4.58 1.03
N GLN A 164 7.00 -4.94 1.94
CA GLN A 164 5.91 -4.08 2.39
C GLN A 164 6.45 -2.79 3.04
N ALA A 165 7.41 -2.90 3.94
CA ALA A 165 7.96 -1.74 4.64
C ALA A 165 8.62 -0.74 3.68
N LEU A 166 9.42 -1.24 2.73
CA LEU A 166 10.05 -0.42 1.69
C LEU A 166 9.01 0.21 0.76
N ARG A 167 7.95 -0.53 0.38
CA ARG A 167 6.87 -0.02 -0.47
C ARG A 167 6.15 1.15 0.21
N ILE A 168 5.81 0.99 1.48
CA ILE A 168 5.15 2.02 2.28
C ILE A 168 6.02 3.28 2.33
N ASP A 169 7.32 3.14 2.60
CA ASP A 169 8.27 4.27 2.67
C ASP A 169 8.40 4.98 1.31
N VAL A 170 8.69 4.23 0.26
CA VAL A 170 8.92 4.77 -1.12
C VAL A 170 7.71 5.53 -1.65
N ASN A 171 6.50 5.11 -1.28
CA ASN A 171 5.25 5.71 -1.75
C ASN A 171 4.59 6.63 -0.71
N SER A 172 5.19 6.81 0.47
CA SER A 172 4.63 7.58 1.59
C SER A 172 3.17 7.16 1.90
N GLU A 173 2.90 5.84 1.89
CA GLU A 173 1.52 5.31 1.90
C GLU A 173 0.74 5.74 3.13
N PHE A 174 1.39 5.82 4.30
CA PHE A 174 0.72 6.22 5.55
C PHE A 174 0.42 7.71 5.60
N GLU A 175 1.34 8.55 5.15
CA GLU A 175 1.15 10.01 5.07
C GLU A 175 0.03 10.35 4.09
N VAL A 176 0.05 9.72 2.92
CA VAL A 176 -0.98 9.89 1.89
C VAL A 176 -2.35 9.43 2.40
N LEU A 177 -2.42 8.30 3.10
CA LEU A 177 -3.67 7.81 3.70
C LEU A 177 -4.16 8.75 4.81
N TYR A 178 -3.25 9.24 5.65
CA TYR A 178 -3.59 10.19 6.70
C TYR A 178 -4.20 11.47 6.13
N ASP A 179 -3.54 12.08 5.15
CA ASP A 179 -4.02 13.30 4.48
C ASP A 179 -5.39 13.10 3.83
N PHE A 180 -5.58 11.95 3.17
CA PHE A 180 -6.87 11.58 2.60
C PHE A 180 -7.97 11.49 3.68
N LEU A 181 -7.69 10.81 4.80
CA LEU A 181 -8.66 10.63 5.88
C LEU A 181 -9.03 11.95 6.56
N GLU A 182 -8.11 12.91 6.65
CA GLU A 182 -8.40 14.24 7.21
C GLU A 182 -9.28 15.08 6.26
N LYS A 183 -9.09 14.97 4.95
CA LYS A 183 -9.86 15.72 3.94
C LYS A 183 -11.22 15.09 3.62
N LEU A 184 -11.34 13.77 3.82
CA LEU A 184 -12.51 12.99 3.43
C LEU A 184 -13.86 13.53 3.95
N PRO A 185 -13.99 14.01 5.21
CA PRO A 185 -15.24 14.59 5.70
C PRO A 185 -15.72 15.80 4.90
N ASP A 186 -14.80 16.62 4.42
CA ASP A 186 -15.13 17.86 3.75
C ASP A 186 -15.60 17.66 2.30
N VAL A 187 -15.23 16.54 1.69
CA VAL A 187 -15.59 16.20 0.31
C VAL A 187 -16.84 15.32 0.20
N LEU A 188 -17.30 14.75 1.31
CA LEU A 188 -18.56 14.00 1.35
C LEU A 188 -19.76 14.93 1.47
N ALA A 189 -20.82 14.65 0.71
CA ALA A 189 -22.13 15.28 0.89
C ALA A 189 -22.74 14.87 2.24
N PRO A 190 -23.68 15.63 2.81
CA PRO A 190 -24.46 15.17 3.97
C PRO A 190 -25.15 13.83 3.66
N GLY A 191 -25.01 12.83 4.52
CA GLY A 191 -25.47 11.45 4.29
C GLY A 191 -24.58 10.65 3.32
N GLY A 192 -23.56 11.28 2.76
CA GLY A 192 -22.58 10.61 1.88
C GLY A 192 -21.82 9.51 2.60
N ARG A 193 -21.41 8.50 1.85
CA ARG A 193 -20.81 7.27 2.38
C ARG A 193 -19.38 7.10 1.90
N VAL A 194 -18.55 6.49 2.74
CA VAL A 194 -17.21 6.05 2.35
C VAL A 194 -17.02 4.60 2.72
N ALA A 195 -16.39 3.83 1.83
CA ALA A 195 -15.89 2.48 2.12
C ALA A 195 -14.39 2.42 1.77
N ILE A 196 -13.59 1.88 2.68
CA ILE A 196 -12.14 1.75 2.51
C ILE A 196 -11.74 0.29 2.69
N LEU A 197 -11.09 -0.27 1.65
CA LEU A 197 -10.46 -1.59 1.70
C LEU A 197 -8.97 -1.40 2.03
N THR A 198 -8.51 -2.15 3.02
CA THR A 198 -7.12 -2.17 3.48
C THR A 198 -6.57 -3.58 3.42
N PHE A 199 -5.27 -3.74 3.21
CA PHE A 199 -4.65 -5.06 3.01
C PHE A 199 -3.64 -5.44 4.09
N HIS A 200 -3.28 -4.52 4.98
CA HIS A 200 -2.44 -4.80 6.14
C HIS A 200 -2.89 -4.04 7.39
N SER A 201 -2.31 -4.42 8.53
CA SER A 201 -2.72 -3.91 9.85
C SER A 201 -2.47 -2.41 10.04
N GLY A 202 -1.42 -1.87 9.42
CA GLY A 202 -1.07 -0.44 9.49
C GLY A 202 -2.17 0.45 8.92
N GLU A 203 -2.59 0.19 7.68
CA GLU A 203 -3.69 0.92 7.02
C GLU A 203 -5.00 0.80 7.84
N ASP A 204 -5.38 -0.42 8.21
CA ASP A 204 -6.62 -0.64 8.99
C ASP A 204 -6.61 0.12 10.31
N ARG A 205 -5.45 0.23 10.96
CA ARG A 205 -5.28 0.97 12.21
C ARG A 205 -5.53 2.47 12.01
N LEU A 206 -5.02 3.06 10.93
CA LEU A 206 -5.24 4.47 10.58
C LEU A 206 -6.72 4.74 10.30
N VAL A 207 -7.33 3.96 9.42
CA VAL A 207 -8.77 4.10 9.08
C VAL A 207 -9.64 3.96 10.34
N LYS A 208 -9.41 2.92 11.15
CA LYS A 208 -10.16 2.68 12.39
C LYS A 208 -10.05 3.86 13.37
N LYS A 209 -8.84 4.39 13.57
CA LYS A 209 -8.61 5.52 14.46
C LYS A 209 -9.32 6.79 13.96
N SER A 210 -9.18 7.12 12.68
CA SER A 210 -9.83 8.28 12.06
C SER A 210 -11.36 8.19 12.16
N PHE A 211 -11.96 7.08 11.74
CA PHE A 211 -13.41 6.90 11.79
C PHE A 211 -13.97 6.99 13.20
N LYS A 212 -13.30 6.38 14.21
CA LYS A 212 -13.71 6.49 15.61
C LYS A 212 -13.62 7.92 16.15
N ARG A 213 -12.56 8.65 15.82
CA ARG A 213 -12.40 10.05 16.19
C ARG A 213 -13.52 10.91 15.61
N LEU A 214 -13.73 10.81 14.29
CA LEU A 214 -14.72 11.62 13.58
C LEU A 214 -16.16 11.27 13.98
N LYS A 215 -16.45 10.02 14.36
CA LYS A 215 -17.75 9.65 14.96
C LYS A 215 -17.95 10.31 16.32
N LYS A 216 -16.91 10.31 17.16
CA LYS A 216 -16.97 10.97 18.48
C LYS A 216 -17.17 12.49 18.36
N GLU A 217 -16.61 13.09 17.33
CA GLU A 217 -16.76 14.51 17.01
C GLU A 217 -18.10 14.84 16.33
N GLY A 218 -18.96 13.85 16.04
CA GLY A 218 -20.25 14.04 15.39
C GLY A 218 -20.17 14.31 13.89
N ILE A 219 -18.99 14.17 13.29
CA ILE A 219 -18.75 14.39 11.85
C ILE A 219 -19.26 13.18 11.03
N TYR A 220 -19.08 11.99 11.54
CA TYR A 220 -19.74 10.79 11.04
C TYR A 220 -20.89 10.38 11.94
N GLN A 221 -22.08 10.19 11.37
CA GLN A 221 -23.26 9.73 12.12
C GLN A 221 -23.18 8.23 12.41
N GLU A 222 -22.54 7.45 11.52
CA GLU A 222 -22.41 6.01 11.65
C GLU A 222 -21.07 5.53 11.07
N ILE A 223 -20.50 4.49 11.66
CA ILE A 223 -19.31 3.79 11.19
C ILE A 223 -19.44 2.29 11.37
N SER A 224 -18.67 1.50 10.61
CA SER A 224 -18.53 0.06 10.86
C SER A 224 -17.89 -0.17 12.23
N GLU A 225 -18.61 -0.76 13.18
CA GLU A 225 -18.08 -1.12 14.50
C GLU A 225 -17.00 -2.20 14.36
N GLU A 226 -17.34 -3.27 13.61
CA GLU A 226 -16.44 -4.36 13.31
C GLU A 226 -15.87 -4.24 11.89
N VAL A 227 -14.73 -4.88 11.68
CA VAL A 227 -14.12 -4.98 10.34
C VAL A 227 -14.88 -6.03 9.53
N ILE A 228 -15.23 -5.68 8.29
CA ILE A 228 -15.81 -6.62 7.34
C ILE A 228 -14.68 -7.36 6.63
N ARG A 229 -14.75 -8.68 6.59
CA ARG A 229 -13.77 -9.55 5.95
C ARG A 229 -14.37 -10.30 4.78
N PRO A 230 -13.55 -10.73 3.81
CA PRO A 230 -14.01 -11.53 2.69
C PRO A 230 -14.56 -12.88 3.18
N SER A 231 -15.52 -13.43 2.45
CA SER A 231 -16.05 -14.75 2.72
C SER A 231 -15.04 -15.87 2.41
N VAL A 232 -15.32 -17.08 2.90
CA VAL A 232 -14.49 -18.26 2.60
C VAL A 232 -14.48 -18.55 1.09
N GLU A 233 -15.64 -18.41 0.43
CA GLU A 233 -15.79 -18.59 -1.02
C GLU A 233 -14.98 -17.56 -1.81
N GLU A 234 -15.01 -16.29 -1.37
CA GLU A 234 -14.22 -15.23 -2.00
C GLU A 234 -12.73 -15.53 -1.86
N CYS A 235 -12.27 -15.91 -0.66
CA CYS A 235 -10.88 -16.29 -0.42
C CYS A 235 -10.44 -17.53 -1.22
N ALA A 236 -11.34 -18.46 -1.50
CA ALA A 236 -11.07 -19.62 -2.33
C ALA A 236 -10.90 -19.25 -3.81
N ARG A 237 -11.71 -18.32 -4.32
CA ARG A 237 -11.64 -17.81 -5.70
C ARG A 237 -10.52 -16.81 -5.90
N ASN A 238 -10.28 -15.97 -4.91
CA ASN A 238 -9.24 -14.93 -4.92
C ASN A 238 -8.41 -15.00 -3.63
N SER A 239 -7.29 -15.71 -3.67
CA SER A 239 -6.42 -15.87 -2.51
C SER A 239 -5.81 -14.55 -2.00
N ARG A 240 -5.76 -13.50 -2.83
CA ARG A 240 -5.27 -12.16 -2.45
C ARG A 240 -6.27 -11.41 -1.57
N ALA A 241 -7.55 -11.77 -1.60
CA ALA A 241 -8.56 -11.18 -0.73
C ALA A 241 -8.39 -11.53 0.75
N ARG A 242 -7.63 -12.58 1.10
CA ARG A 242 -7.51 -13.07 2.49
C ARG A 242 -7.09 -12.03 3.52
N SER A 243 -6.26 -11.07 3.14
CA SER A 243 -5.80 -9.99 4.02
C SER A 243 -6.74 -8.79 4.04
N THR A 244 -7.71 -8.72 3.12
CA THR A 244 -8.60 -7.58 2.95
C THR A 244 -9.44 -7.34 4.19
N LYS A 245 -9.56 -6.06 4.53
CA LYS A 245 -10.42 -5.56 5.60
C LYS A 245 -11.17 -4.36 5.05
N MET A 246 -12.48 -4.33 5.20
CA MET A 246 -13.29 -3.20 4.79
C MET A 246 -13.85 -2.48 6.01
N ARG A 247 -13.76 -1.15 6.00
CA ARG A 247 -14.45 -0.25 6.93
C ARG A 247 -15.25 0.78 6.15
N TRP A 248 -16.38 1.21 6.72
CA TRP A 248 -17.21 2.25 6.15
C TRP A 248 -17.64 3.27 7.18
N ALA A 249 -18.02 4.45 6.68
CA ALA A 249 -18.59 5.53 7.47
C ALA A 249 -19.67 6.27 6.67
N ILE A 250 -20.58 6.93 7.38
CA ILE A 250 -21.63 7.79 6.82
C ILE A 250 -21.46 9.18 7.41
N LYS A 251 -21.39 10.18 6.55
CA LYS A 251 -21.30 11.60 6.94
C LYS A 251 -22.62 12.04 7.61
N ALA A 252 -22.52 12.81 8.68
CA ALA A 252 -23.67 13.47 9.29
C ALA A 252 -24.23 14.59 8.40
#